data_2d07ccf8dbc5e12267c94eeb1f7dda1d
#
_entry.id   2d07ccf8dbc5e12267c94eeb1f7dda1d
#
_cell.length_a   1.000
_cell.length_b   1.000
_cell.length_c   1.000
_cell.angle_alpha   90.00
_cell.angle_beta   90.00
_cell.angle_gamma   90.00
#
_symmetry.space_group_name_H-M   'P 1'
#
loop_
_entity.id
_entity.type
_entity.pdbx_description
1 polymer ?
#
loop_
_entity_poly.entity_id
_entity_poly.type
_entity_poly.pdbx_seq_one_letter_code
_entity_poly.pdbx_strand_id
1 'polypeptide(L)'
;ELDPVFCREAELDRMVEILCRRQKNNPCLVGEPGVGKTALAEGLAQRIATDRVPRALKGRRLLALDMASLVAGTKYRGDFEERFKNLLEELVRDGSSILFVDEFHTIVGAGAAEGAIDAASILKPVLARGEIQIIGATTTEEFRTHIQKDAALERRFGKVQVEEPTPAQALDILNGLAPRYECYHNVCLPPEALQAAVELSVRYLPGRFLPDKAIDLVDEACAAARIRAEQAKQSKPTLMPDDIAHVVAQASGVPVERVGEQERERLDKLEERLNAEIVGQSRAVAAVAGAIRRSRTGLGEPGRPMGAMLFLGPTGVGKTALARCFC
;
A
#
# COMPACT_ATOMS: atom_id res chain seq x y z
N GLU A 1 6.84 -16.84 -11.59
CA GLU A 1 5.92 -17.51 -10.64
C GLU A 1 5.26 -16.44 -9.80
N LEU A 2 3.90 -16.40 -9.73
CA LEU A 2 3.16 -15.38 -8.99
C LEU A 2 3.26 -15.57 -7.49
N ASP A 3 3.24 -14.49 -6.73
CA ASP A 3 3.26 -14.55 -5.27
C ASP A 3 1.91 -15.02 -4.70
N PRO A 4 1.91 -15.85 -3.65
CA PRO A 4 0.68 -16.26 -2.99
C PRO A 4 0.03 -15.06 -2.29
N VAL A 5 -1.31 -15.00 -2.34
CA VAL A 5 -2.08 -13.95 -1.69
C VAL A 5 -2.58 -14.45 -0.35
N PHE A 6 -2.35 -13.67 0.70
CA PHE A 6 -2.73 -13.98 2.08
C PHE A 6 -3.73 -12.94 2.60
N CYS A 7 -4.61 -13.36 3.51
CA CYS A 7 -5.56 -12.52 4.25
C CYS A 7 -6.51 -11.69 3.36
N ARG A 8 -6.87 -12.19 2.15
CA ARG A 8 -7.71 -11.48 1.17
C ARG A 8 -8.83 -12.36 0.58
N GLU A 9 -9.23 -13.38 1.30
CA GLU A 9 -10.22 -14.35 0.85
C GLU A 9 -11.58 -13.70 0.55
N ALA A 10 -12.02 -12.76 1.40
CA ALA A 10 -13.29 -12.08 1.26
C ALA A 10 -13.35 -11.20 0.00
N GLU A 11 -12.28 -10.47 -0.29
CA GLU A 11 -12.18 -9.65 -1.50
C GLU A 11 -12.12 -10.53 -2.76
N LEU A 12 -11.37 -11.63 -2.71
CA LEU A 12 -11.30 -12.60 -3.82
C LEU A 12 -12.66 -13.26 -4.08
N ASP A 13 -13.39 -13.66 -3.04
CA ASP A 13 -14.72 -14.24 -3.16
C ASP A 13 -15.70 -13.21 -3.73
N ARG A 14 -15.59 -11.95 -3.32
CA ARG A 14 -16.39 -10.87 -3.86
C ARG A 14 -16.10 -10.60 -5.34
N MET A 15 -14.83 -10.67 -5.77
CA MET A 15 -14.47 -10.56 -7.18
C MET A 15 -15.09 -11.69 -8.00
N VAL A 16 -15.00 -12.93 -7.52
CA VAL A 16 -15.59 -14.12 -8.15
C VAL A 16 -17.11 -13.97 -8.24
N GLU A 17 -17.77 -13.53 -7.17
CA GLU A 17 -19.22 -13.28 -7.16
C GLU A 17 -19.63 -12.25 -8.23
N ILE A 18 -18.90 -11.13 -8.32
CA ILE A 18 -19.18 -10.08 -9.31
C ILE A 18 -19.00 -10.61 -10.73
N LEU A 19 -17.89 -11.32 -11.01
CA LEU A 19 -17.63 -11.91 -12.32
C LEU A 19 -18.71 -12.90 -12.77
N CYS A 20 -19.39 -13.57 -11.85
CA CYS A 20 -20.48 -14.50 -12.13
C CYS A 20 -21.86 -13.84 -12.29
N ARG A 21 -21.98 -12.53 -12.10
CA ARG A 21 -23.25 -11.80 -12.27
C ARG A 21 -23.65 -11.68 -13.73
N ARG A 22 -24.96 -11.54 -13.97
CA ARG A 22 -25.50 -11.24 -15.30
C ARG A 22 -25.28 -9.77 -15.70
N GLN A 23 -25.31 -8.87 -14.71
CA GLN A 23 -25.08 -7.44 -14.88
C GLN A 23 -24.13 -6.94 -13.82
N LYS A 24 -23.45 -5.81 -14.04
CA LYS A 24 -22.38 -5.31 -13.19
C LYS A 24 -21.33 -6.40 -12.90
N ASN A 25 -20.94 -7.10 -13.96
CA ASN A 25 -20.06 -8.27 -13.91
C ASN A 25 -18.57 -7.95 -14.08
N ASN A 26 -18.20 -6.68 -13.96
CA ASN A 26 -16.83 -6.21 -13.98
C ASN A 26 -16.44 -5.74 -12.57
N PRO A 27 -15.56 -6.42 -11.84
CA PRO A 27 -15.07 -5.93 -10.55
C PRO A 27 -14.20 -4.69 -10.73
N CYS A 28 -14.39 -3.71 -9.85
CA CYS A 28 -13.46 -2.59 -9.70
C CYS A 28 -12.87 -2.61 -8.30
N LEU A 29 -11.56 -2.90 -8.21
CA LEU A 29 -10.79 -2.88 -6.97
C LEU A 29 -10.51 -1.44 -6.58
N VAL A 30 -11.06 -1.00 -5.47
CA VAL A 30 -11.00 0.39 -5.03
C VAL A 30 -10.30 0.45 -3.68
N GLY A 31 -9.18 1.14 -3.62
CA GLY A 31 -8.38 1.28 -2.39
C GLY A 31 -7.15 2.13 -2.63
N GLU A 32 -6.48 2.51 -1.56
CA GLU A 32 -5.29 3.34 -1.60
C GLU A 32 -4.11 2.64 -2.31
N PRO A 33 -3.10 3.38 -2.79
CA PRO A 33 -1.90 2.77 -3.36
C PRO A 33 -1.20 1.87 -2.34
N GLY A 34 -0.66 0.72 -2.79
CA GLY A 34 0.10 -0.18 -1.92
C GLY A 34 -0.73 -1.12 -1.02
N VAL A 35 -2.08 -1.11 -1.08
CA VAL A 35 -2.92 -2.03 -0.29
C VAL A 35 -3.04 -3.45 -0.87
N GLY A 36 -2.43 -3.72 -2.03
CA GLY A 36 -2.40 -5.04 -2.66
C GLY A 36 -3.49 -5.30 -3.71
N LYS A 37 -3.96 -4.28 -4.44
CA LYS A 37 -4.97 -4.45 -5.51
C LYS A 37 -4.48 -5.36 -6.64
N THR A 38 -3.25 -5.20 -7.09
CA THR A 38 -2.64 -6.02 -8.14
C THR A 38 -2.45 -7.46 -7.67
N ALA A 39 -2.03 -7.67 -6.41
CA ALA A 39 -1.93 -8.99 -5.80
C ALA A 39 -3.28 -9.75 -5.79
N LEU A 40 -4.41 -9.05 -5.58
CA LEU A 40 -5.74 -9.65 -5.68
C LEU A 40 -6.04 -10.19 -7.07
N ALA A 41 -5.66 -9.48 -8.14
CA ALA A 41 -5.82 -9.97 -9.49
C ALA A 41 -4.96 -11.21 -9.74
N GLU A 42 -3.72 -11.22 -9.26
CA GLU A 42 -2.83 -12.38 -9.31
C GLU A 42 -3.37 -13.58 -8.52
N GLY A 43 -3.91 -13.33 -7.33
CA GLY A 43 -4.58 -14.36 -6.52
C GLY A 43 -5.79 -14.98 -7.21
N LEU A 44 -6.58 -14.17 -7.93
CA LEU A 44 -7.67 -14.70 -8.75
C LEU A 44 -7.13 -15.56 -9.90
N ALA A 45 -6.05 -15.15 -10.58
CA ALA A 45 -5.41 -15.94 -11.63
C ALA A 45 -4.94 -17.30 -11.09
N GLN A 46 -4.35 -17.33 -9.90
CA GLN A 46 -3.96 -18.57 -9.22
C GLN A 46 -5.16 -19.46 -8.89
N ARG A 47 -6.27 -18.88 -8.38
CA ARG A 47 -7.50 -19.63 -8.12
C ARG A 47 -8.09 -20.23 -9.40
N ILE A 48 -8.05 -19.51 -10.51
CA ILE A 48 -8.49 -20.02 -11.82
C ILE A 48 -7.58 -21.18 -12.28
N ALA A 49 -6.26 -21.00 -12.21
CA ALA A 49 -5.29 -22.01 -12.62
C ALA A 49 -5.36 -23.29 -11.77
N THR A 50 -5.77 -23.20 -10.50
CA THR A 50 -5.93 -24.34 -9.59
C THR A 50 -7.36 -24.85 -9.52
N ASP A 51 -8.23 -24.45 -10.44
CA ASP A 51 -9.64 -24.84 -10.49
C ASP A 51 -10.47 -24.53 -9.23
N ARG A 52 -10.01 -23.61 -8.37
CA ARG A 52 -10.69 -23.17 -7.16
C ARG A 52 -11.69 -22.02 -7.42
N VAL A 53 -12.42 -22.14 -8.51
CA VAL A 53 -13.42 -21.15 -8.95
C VAL A 53 -14.67 -21.85 -9.46
N PRO A 54 -15.86 -21.16 -9.50
CA PRO A 54 -17.06 -21.68 -10.09
C PRO A 54 -16.88 -22.08 -11.57
N ARG A 55 -17.74 -22.96 -12.07
CA ARG A 55 -17.70 -23.46 -13.46
C ARG A 55 -17.63 -22.35 -14.51
N ALA A 56 -18.28 -21.22 -14.26
CA ALA A 56 -18.30 -20.08 -15.18
C ALA A 56 -16.92 -19.41 -15.39
N LEU A 57 -15.98 -19.60 -14.46
CA LEU A 57 -14.63 -19.03 -14.52
C LEU A 57 -13.54 -20.08 -14.80
N LYS A 58 -13.88 -21.38 -14.84
CA LYS A 58 -12.92 -22.44 -15.15
C LYS A 58 -12.39 -22.31 -16.57
N GLY A 59 -11.07 -22.46 -16.71
CA GLY A 59 -10.38 -22.37 -18.00
C GLY A 59 -10.27 -20.95 -18.57
N ARG A 60 -10.76 -19.93 -17.85
CA ARG A 60 -10.54 -18.54 -18.23
C ARG A 60 -9.09 -18.11 -18.01
N ARG A 61 -8.65 -17.12 -18.77
CA ARG A 61 -7.31 -16.52 -18.63
C ARG A 61 -7.44 -15.10 -18.11
N LEU A 62 -6.60 -14.71 -17.17
CA LEU A 62 -6.47 -13.32 -16.74
C LEU A 62 -5.27 -12.69 -17.48
N LEU A 63 -5.53 -11.64 -18.22
CA LEU A 63 -4.52 -10.91 -19.00
C LEU A 63 -4.36 -9.51 -18.42
N ALA A 64 -3.14 -9.15 -18.02
CA ALA A 64 -2.84 -7.80 -17.56
C ALA A 64 -2.59 -6.87 -18.76
N LEU A 65 -3.24 -5.73 -18.78
CA LEU A 65 -3.04 -4.69 -19.78
C LEU A 65 -1.92 -3.75 -19.33
N ASP A 66 -0.87 -3.68 -20.13
CA ASP A 66 0.17 -2.67 -19.98
C ASP A 66 -0.15 -1.46 -20.88
N MET A 67 -0.65 -0.40 -20.22
CA MET A 67 -0.99 0.84 -20.89
C MET A 67 0.25 1.55 -21.47
N ALA A 68 1.39 1.46 -20.78
CA ALA A 68 2.63 2.09 -21.26
C ALA A 68 3.09 1.47 -22.59
N SER A 69 3.00 0.15 -22.71
CA SER A 69 3.31 -0.57 -23.96
C SER A 69 2.35 -0.23 -25.10
N LEU A 70 1.08 0.03 -24.80
CA LEU A 70 0.11 0.44 -25.83
C LEU A 70 0.39 1.83 -26.40
N VAL A 71 0.84 2.76 -25.55
CA VAL A 71 1.19 4.13 -25.93
C VAL A 71 2.58 4.19 -26.56
N ALA A 72 3.48 3.29 -26.22
CA ALA A 72 4.85 3.28 -26.73
C ALA A 72 4.89 3.18 -28.26
N GLY A 73 5.59 4.13 -28.89
CA GLY A 73 5.78 4.16 -30.36
C GLY A 73 4.56 4.67 -31.15
N THR A 74 3.48 5.13 -30.49
CA THR A 74 2.41 5.85 -31.18
C THR A 74 2.81 7.32 -31.35
N LYS A 75 2.80 7.81 -32.59
CA LYS A 75 3.08 9.22 -32.89
C LYS A 75 1.82 10.06 -32.91
N TYR A 76 0.70 9.45 -33.22
CA TYR A 76 -0.59 10.10 -33.36
C TYR A 76 -1.65 9.41 -32.49
N ARG A 77 -2.64 10.16 -32.06
CA ARG A 77 -3.81 9.67 -31.31
C ARG A 77 -4.50 8.47 -31.99
N GLY A 78 -4.64 8.52 -33.33
CA GLY A 78 -5.28 7.46 -34.11
C GLY A 78 -4.56 6.11 -34.03
N ASP A 79 -3.23 6.11 -33.92
CA ASP A 79 -2.43 4.87 -33.81
C ASP A 79 -2.77 4.11 -32.50
N PHE A 80 -2.94 4.84 -31.40
CA PHE A 80 -3.35 4.26 -30.13
C PHE A 80 -4.79 3.72 -30.18
N GLU A 81 -5.72 4.54 -30.69
CA GLU A 81 -7.13 4.15 -30.80
C GLU A 81 -7.30 2.87 -31.64
N GLU A 82 -6.56 2.76 -32.74
CA GLU A 82 -6.56 1.58 -33.59
C GLU A 82 -5.98 0.35 -32.88
N ARG A 83 -4.85 0.48 -32.20
CA ARG A 83 -4.23 -0.62 -31.43
C ARG A 83 -5.15 -1.10 -30.31
N PHE A 84 -5.73 -0.17 -29.55
CA PHE A 84 -6.64 -0.51 -28.46
C PHE A 84 -7.91 -1.18 -28.96
N LYS A 85 -8.47 -0.70 -30.07
CA LYS A 85 -9.62 -1.33 -30.73
C LYS A 85 -9.30 -2.75 -31.21
N ASN A 86 -8.17 -2.95 -31.85
CA ASN A 86 -7.72 -4.26 -32.32
C ASN A 86 -7.55 -5.24 -31.13
N LEU A 87 -6.95 -4.79 -30.03
CA LEU A 87 -6.83 -5.58 -28.79
C LEU A 87 -8.21 -6.01 -28.27
N LEU A 88 -9.18 -5.09 -28.19
CA LEU A 88 -10.51 -5.41 -27.70
C LEU A 88 -11.25 -6.38 -28.66
N GLU A 89 -11.10 -6.22 -29.98
CA GLU A 89 -11.67 -7.14 -30.95
C GLU A 89 -11.06 -8.56 -30.84
N GLU A 90 -9.77 -8.66 -30.56
CA GLU A 90 -9.11 -9.95 -30.30
C GLU A 90 -9.63 -10.61 -29.01
N LEU A 91 -9.80 -9.84 -27.93
CA LEU A 91 -10.37 -10.32 -26.67
C LEU A 91 -11.83 -10.79 -26.84
N VAL A 92 -12.62 -10.08 -27.64
CA VAL A 92 -14.00 -10.49 -27.97
C VAL A 92 -14.02 -11.82 -28.74
N ARG A 93 -13.12 -12.00 -29.71
CA ARG A 93 -12.99 -13.25 -30.48
C ARG A 93 -12.53 -14.43 -29.60
N ASP A 94 -11.61 -14.18 -28.69
CA ASP A 94 -11.14 -15.20 -27.74
C ASP A 94 -12.26 -15.65 -26.79
N GLY A 95 -13.06 -14.73 -26.26
CA GLY A 95 -14.22 -14.97 -25.40
C GLY A 95 -13.94 -15.67 -24.07
N SER A 96 -12.67 -16.12 -23.85
CA SER A 96 -12.24 -16.85 -22.65
C SER A 96 -11.39 -15.99 -21.70
N SER A 97 -10.96 -14.82 -22.12
CA SER A 97 -10.07 -13.95 -21.37
C SER A 97 -10.82 -12.92 -20.53
N ILE A 98 -10.25 -12.62 -19.35
CA ILE A 98 -10.62 -11.51 -18.48
C ILE A 98 -9.50 -10.52 -18.51
N LEU A 99 -9.76 -9.24 -18.76
CA LEU A 99 -8.74 -8.21 -18.81
C LEU A 99 -8.56 -7.56 -17.45
N PHE A 100 -7.35 -7.56 -16.90
CA PHE A 100 -6.99 -6.77 -15.74
C PHE A 100 -6.36 -5.45 -16.18
N VAL A 101 -6.85 -4.36 -15.64
CA VAL A 101 -6.35 -3.01 -15.92
C VAL A 101 -6.03 -2.33 -14.61
N ASP A 102 -4.74 -2.16 -14.36
CA ASP A 102 -4.30 -1.33 -13.24
C ASP A 102 -4.44 0.16 -13.60
N GLU A 103 -4.59 1.00 -12.59
CA GLU A 103 -4.87 2.44 -12.79
C GLU A 103 -5.99 2.71 -13.82
N PHE A 104 -7.10 1.96 -13.71
CA PHE A 104 -8.21 1.99 -14.66
C PHE A 104 -8.73 3.40 -14.99
N HIS A 105 -8.56 4.33 -14.07
CA HIS A 105 -8.90 5.74 -14.24
C HIS A 105 -8.13 6.40 -15.39
N THR A 106 -6.92 5.93 -15.73
CA THR A 106 -6.12 6.46 -16.84
C THR A 106 -6.79 6.21 -18.19
N ILE A 107 -7.53 5.11 -18.32
CA ILE A 107 -8.31 4.79 -19.53
C ILE A 107 -9.59 5.63 -19.61
N VAL A 108 -10.23 5.87 -18.45
CA VAL A 108 -11.56 6.49 -18.38
C VAL A 108 -11.48 8.02 -18.22
N GLY A 109 -10.44 8.52 -17.56
CA GLY A 109 -10.28 9.94 -17.23
C GLY A 109 -9.54 10.77 -18.26
N ALA A 110 -8.89 10.16 -19.22
CA ALA A 110 -8.05 10.85 -20.19
C ALA A 110 -8.78 11.82 -21.13
N GLY A 111 -10.10 11.78 -21.20
CA GLY A 111 -10.92 12.61 -22.10
C GLY A 111 -11.06 14.09 -21.73
N ALA A 112 -10.53 14.55 -20.60
CA ALA A 112 -10.76 15.93 -20.12
C ALA A 112 -9.69 16.95 -20.53
N ALA A 113 -8.53 16.54 -21.04
CA ALA A 113 -7.47 17.43 -21.52
C ALA A 113 -7.45 17.47 -23.06
N GLU A 114 -7.26 18.66 -23.64
CA GLU A 114 -7.06 18.81 -25.11
C GLU A 114 -5.85 17.96 -25.55
N GLY A 115 -6.13 16.93 -26.36
CA GLY A 115 -5.12 15.96 -26.84
C GLY A 115 -5.05 14.66 -26.05
N ALA A 116 -5.85 14.45 -25.01
CA ALA A 116 -5.89 13.22 -24.26
C ALA A 116 -6.59 12.08 -25.04
N ILE A 117 -6.09 10.87 -24.83
CA ILE A 117 -6.53 9.65 -25.51
C ILE A 117 -7.90 9.24 -24.94
N ASP A 118 -8.97 9.28 -25.73
CA ASP A 118 -10.31 8.87 -25.30
C ASP A 118 -10.51 7.35 -25.49
N ALA A 119 -9.79 6.55 -24.72
CA ALA A 119 -9.98 5.10 -24.69
C ALA A 119 -11.34 4.70 -24.12
N ALA A 120 -11.97 5.57 -23.32
CA ALA A 120 -13.28 5.34 -22.75
C ALA A 120 -14.37 5.25 -23.82
N SER A 121 -14.31 6.03 -24.89
CA SER A 121 -15.27 6.00 -26.00
C SER A 121 -15.26 4.67 -26.74
N ILE A 122 -14.10 4.02 -26.85
CA ILE A 122 -13.93 2.71 -27.49
C ILE A 122 -14.36 1.59 -26.54
N LEU A 123 -14.07 1.71 -25.24
CA LEU A 123 -14.34 0.69 -24.24
C LEU A 123 -15.83 0.60 -23.88
N LYS A 124 -16.52 1.73 -23.71
CA LYS A 124 -17.93 1.79 -23.28
C LYS A 124 -18.89 0.96 -24.13
N PRO A 125 -18.83 1.00 -25.48
CA PRO A 125 -19.70 0.17 -26.31
C PRO A 125 -19.50 -1.33 -26.09
N VAL A 126 -18.26 -1.79 -25.96
CA VAL A 126 -17.90 -3.20 -25.76
C VAL A 126 -18.37 -3.70 -24.40
N LEU A 127 -18.17 -2.90 -23.35
CA LEU A 127 -18.72 -3.15 -22.01
C LEU A 127 -20.25 -3.14 -21.99
N ALA A 128 -20.88 -2.24 -22.75
CA ALA A 128 -22.33 -2.16 -22.83
C ALA A 128 -22.97 -3.42 -23.42
N ARG A 129 -22.32 -4.03 -24.40
CA ARG A 129 -22.75 -5.29 -25.00
C ARG A 129 -22.42 -6.52 -24.15
N GLY A 130 -21.52 -6.37 -23.15
CA GLY A 130 -21.08 -7.47 -22.29
C GLY A 130 -20.19 -8.48 -23.01
N GLU A 131 -19.49 -8.05 -24.06
CA GLU A 131 -18.62 -8.90 -24.89
C GLU A 131 -17.33 -9.27 -24.23
N ILE A 132 -16.86 -8.46 -23.27
CA ILE A 132 -15.65 -8.70 -22.47
C ILE A 132 -15.92 -8.49 -20.99
N GLN A 133 -15.11 -9.12 -20.15
CA GLN A 133 -15.05 -8.87 -18.72
C GLN A 133 -13.75 -8.18 -18.35
N ILE A 134 -13.84 -7.16 -17.52
CA ILE A 134 -12.71 -6.36 -17.06
C ILE A 134 -12.67 -6.32 -15.54
N ILE A 135 -11.47 -6.45 -14.98
CA ILE A 135 -11.16 -6.14 -13.60
C ILE A 135 -10.38 -4.84 -13.61
N GLY A 136 -10.93 -3.77 -13.08
CA GLY A 136 -10.22 -2.49 -12.94
C GLY A 136 -9.65 -2.35 -11.52
N ALA A 137 -8.50 -1.70 -11.39
CA ALA A 137 -7.97 -1.25 -10.11
C ALA A 137 -7.77 0.26 -10.12
N THR A 138 -8.16 0.94 -9.03
CA THR A 138 -8.06 2.41 -8.93
C THR A 138 -8.09 2.86 -7.46
N THR A 139 -7.85 4.14 -7.21
CA THR A 139 -8.01 4.73 -5.89
C THR A 139 -9.47 5.10 -5.58
N THR A 140 -9.76 5.39 -4.31
CA THR A 140 -11.11 5.79 -3.88
C THR A 140 -11.54 7.11 -4.51
N GLU A 141 -10.63 8.06 -4.62
CA GLU A 141 -10.93 9.38 -5.19
C GLU A 141 -11.19 9.30 -6.70
N GLU A 142 -10.35 8.57 -7.43
CA GLU A 142 -10.47 8.39 -8.86
C GLU A 142 -11.70 7.57 -9.24
N PHE A 143 -12.06 6.56 -8.45
CA PHE A 143 -13.31 5.83 -8.63
C PHE A 143 -14.53 6.77 -8.56
N ARG A 144 -14.57 7.67 -7.57
CA ARG A 144 -15.65 8.64 -7.41
C ARG A 144 -15.70 9.64 -8.58
N THR A 145 -14.52 10.06 -9.05
CA THR A 145 -14.39 11.11 -10.06
C THR A 145 -14.68 10.62 -11.45
N HIS A 146 -14.19 9.44 -11.83
CA HIS A 146 -14.18 8.96 -13.21
C HIS A 146 -15.19 7.82 -13.48
N ILE A 147 -15.47 6.96 -12.50
CA ILE A 147 -16.33 5.79 -12.72
C ILE A 147 -17.74 6.03 -12.18
N GLN A 148 -17.86 6.51 -10.96
CA GLN A 148 -19.16 6.69 -10.30
C GLN A 148 -20.00 7.81 -10.95
N LYS A 149 -19.36 8.84 -11.51
CA LYS A 149 -20.04 9.93 -12.22
C LYS A 149 -20.49 9.55 -13.63
N ASP A 150 -19.93 8.49 -14.21
CA ASP A 150 -20.29 8.01 -15.53
C ASP A 150 -21.34 6.90 -15.43
N ALA A 151 -22.58 7.22 -15.78
CA ALA A 151 -23.71 6.31 -15.65
C ALA A 151 -23.56 5.01 -16.48
N ALA A 152 -22.80 5.02 -17.59
CA ALA A 152 -22.55 3.86 -18.42
C ALA A 152 -21.57 2.90 -17.72
N LEU A 153 -20.55 3.42 -17.07
CA LEU A 153 -19.57 2.63 -16.33
C LEU A 153 -20.13 2.16 -14.98
N GLU A 154 -20.79 3.04 -14.24
CA GLU A 154 -21.40 2.70 -12.95
C GLU A 154 -22.35 1.50 -13.02
N ARG A 155 -23.10 1.37 -14.13
CA ARG A 155 -24.00 0.23 -14.37
C ARG A 155 -23.28 -1.06 -14.76
N ARG A 156 -21.96 -1.01 -15.03
CA ARG A 156 -21.19 -2.16 -15.51
C ARG A 156 -20.16 -2.63 -14.50
N PHE A 157 -19.72 -1.75 -13.62
CA PHE A 157 -18.73 -2.08 -12.60
C PHE A 157 -19.35 -2.33 -11.22
N GLY A 158 -18.90 -3.41 -10.57
CA GLY A 158 -19.18 -3.72 -9.17
C GLY A 158 -17.97 -3.35 -8.30
N LYS A 159 -18.17 -2.46 -7.32
CA LYS A 159 -17.11 -2.05 -6.42
C LYS A 159 -16.69 -3.20 -5.49
N VAL A 160 -15.37 -3.42 -5.39
CA VAL A 160 -14.71 -4.24 -4.38
C VAL A 160 -13.81 -3.30 -3.58
N GLN A 161 -14.18 -3.04 -2.33
CA GLN A 161 -13.37 -2.21 -1.46
C GLN A 161 -12.16 -3.01 -0.99
N VAL A 162 -10.96 -2.46 -1.16
CA VAL A 162 -9.70 -3.03 -0.69
C VAL A 162 -9.14 -2.09 0.36
N GLU A 163 -9.29 -2.49 1.61
CA GLU A 163 -8.82 -1.70 2.75
C GLU A 163 -7.36 -2.00 3.09
N GLU A 164 -6.69 -1.07 3.77
CA GLU A 164 -5.38 -1.32 4.34
C GLU A 164 -5.47 -2.48 5.34
N PRO A 165 -4.63 -3.52 5.25
CA PRO A 165 -4.63 -4.60 6.22
C PRO A 165 -4.22 -4.07 7.61
N THR A 166 -4.77 -4.69 8.64
CA THR A 166 -4.31 -4.43 10.01
C THR A 166 -2.85 -4.83 10.17
N PRO A 167 -2.11 -4.28 11.15
CA PRO A 167 -0.73 -4.69 11.41
C PRO A 167 -0.56 -6.21 11.61
N ALA A 168 -1.53 -6.87 12.23
CA ALA A 168 -1.51 -8.33 12.39
C ALA A 168 -1.64 -9.05 11.04
N GLN A 169 -2.57 -8.64 10.19
CA GLN A 169 -2.73 -9.20 8.85
C GLN A 169 -1.51 -8.91 7.97
N ALA A 170 -0.91 -7.72 8.09
CA ALA A 170 0.32 -7.38 7.37
C ALA A 170 1.50 -8.28 7.79
N LEU A 171 1.59 -8.61 9.08
CA LEU A 171 2.59 -9.57 9.58
C LEU A 171 2.35 -10.97 9.03
N ASP A 172 1.10 -11.42 8.95
CA ASP A 172 0.76 -12.71 8.33
C ASP A 172 1.12 -12.74 6.84
N ILE A 173 0.87 -11.65 6.12
CA ILE A 173 1.28 -11.50 4.72
C ILE A 173 2.81 -11.60 4.59
N LEU A 174 3.55 -10.85 5.41
CA LEU A 174 5.02 -10.88 5.40
C LEU A 174 5.57 -12.27 5.75
N ASN A 175 5.00 -12.94 6.75
CA ASN A 175 5.38 -14.32 7.10
C ASN A 175 5.18 -15.28 5.91
N GLY A 176 4.08 -15.11 5.18
CA GLY A 176 3.81 -15.92 3.99
C GLY A 176 4.75 -15.65 2.82
N LEU A 177 5.24 -14.41 2.68
CA LEU A 177 6.19 -14.00 1.63
C LEU A 177 7.65 -14.27 2.02
N ALA A 178 7.99 -14.32 3.31
CA ALA A 178 9.35 -14.46 3.82
C ALA A 178 10.19 -15.57 3.14
N PRO A 179 9.68 -16.79 2.90
CA PRO A 179 10.48 -17.84 2.25
C PRO A 179 10.96 -17.46 0.85
N ARG A 180 10.22 -16.63 0.11
CA ARG A 180 10.60 -16.16 -1.22
C ARG A 180 11.71 -15.13 -1.15
N TYR A 181 11.60 -14.15 -0.23
CA TYR A 181 12.65 -13.16 0.02
C TYR A 181 13.93 -13.80 0.54
N GLU A 182 13.82 -14.77 1.45
CA GLU A 182 14.95 -15.56 1.92
C GLU A 182 15.69 -16.30 0.79
N CYS A 183 14.93 -16.90 -0.13
CA CYS A 183 15.48 -17.59 -1.28
C CYS A 183 16.14 -16.64 -2.27
N TYR A 184 15.47 -15.51 -2.57
CA TYR A 184 15.95 -14.54 -3.55
C TYR A 184 17.22 -13.81 -3.09
N HIS A 185 17.23 -13.34 -1.85
CA HIS A 185 18.36 -12.58 -1.28
C HIS A 185 19.43 -13.47 -0.61
N ASN A 186 19.16 -14.78 -0.43
CA ASN A 186 20.00 -15.68 0.34
C ASN A 186 20.29 -15.18 1.77
N VAL A 187 19.24 -14.75 2.46
CA VAL A 187 19.26 -14.26 3.86
C VAL A 187 18.36 -15.13 4.73
N CYS A 188 18.43 -14.96 6.05
CA CYS A 188 17.47 -15.53 7.00
C CYS A 188 16.61 -14.38 7.56
N LEU A 189 15.27 -14.55 7.52
CA LEU A 189 14.29 -13.58 7.97
C LEU A 189 13.58 -14.07 9.24
N PRO A 190 14.09 -13.75 10.44
CA PRO A 190 13.42 -14.14 11.67
C PRO A 190 12.13 -13.34 11.88
N PRO A 191 11.14 -13.91 12.61
CA PRO A 191 9.86 -13.25 12.87
C PRO A 191 9.99 -11.86 13.52
N GLU A 192 11.01 -11.66 14.34
CA GLU A 192 11.28 -10.38 15.01
C GLU A 192 11.61 -9.26 14.02
N ALA A 193 12.33 -9.58 12.94
CA ALA A 193 12.64 -8.61 11.88
C ALA A 193 11.38 -8.23 11.08
N LEU A 194 10.51 -9.21 10.78
CA LEU A 194 9.23 -8.97 10.11
C LEU A 194 8.27 -8.14 10.97
N GLN A 195 8.21 -8.44 12.26
CA GLN A 195 7.44 -7.64 13.21
C GLN A 195 7.96 -6.20 13.28
N ALA A 196 9.28 -6.01 13.37
CA ALA A 196 9.89 -4.69 13.34
C ALA A 196 9.56 -3.92 12.06
N ALA A 197 9.57 -4.58 10.89
CA ALA A 197 9.21 -3.94 9.63
C ALA A 197 7.76 -3.41 9.63
N VAL A 198 6.80 -4.18 10.16
CA VAL A 198 5.40 -3.73 10.27
C VAL A 198 5.30 -2.56 11.27
N GLU A 199 5.81 -2.72 12.49
CA GLU A 199 5.69 -1.72 13.56
C GLU A 199 6.37 -0.39 13.19
N LEU A 200 7.60 -0.45 12.67
CA LEU A 200 8.34 0.74 12.31
C LEU A 200 7.77 1.43 11.06
N SER A 201 7.27 0.66 10.08
CA SER A 201 6.60 1.24 8.91
C SER A 201 5.33 2.01 9.28
N VAL A 202 4.52 1.47 10.19
CA VAL A 202 3.30 2.15 10.69
C VAL A 202 3.66 3.43 11.43
N ARG A 203 4.73 3.40 12.21
CA ARG A 203 5.14 4.52 13.07
C ARG A 203 5.83 5.65 12.32
N TYR A 204 6.71 5.32 11.37
CA TYR A 204 7.60 6.30 10.73
C TYR A 204 7.29 6.60 9.27
N LEU A 205 6.40 5.82 8.62
CA LEU A 205 5.99 6.02 7.23
C LEU A 205 4.47 6.23 7.10
N PRO A 206 3.91 7.32 7.69
CA PRO A 206 2.46 7.54 7.69
C PRO A 206 1.87 7.87 6.31
N GLY A 207 2.69 8.28 5.35
CA GLY A 207 2.28 8.61 3.97
C GLY A 207 2.15 7.41 3.04
N ARG A 208 2.42 6.18 3.51
CA ARG A 208 2.32 4.94 2.74
C ARG A 208 1.42 3.94 3.45
N PHE A 209 0.91 2.94 2.72
CA PHE A 209 -0.04 1.96 3.22
C PHE A 209 0.59 0.56 3.35
N LEU A 210 0.08 -0.22 4.31
CA LEU A 210 0.38 -1.64 4.43
C LEU A 210 -0.34 -2.43 3.31
N PRO A 211 0.21 -3.57 2.87
CA PRO A 211 1.48 -4.19 3.30
C PRO A 211 2.70 -3.63 2.59
N ASP A 212 2.53 -2.87 1.51
CA ASP A 212 3.58 -2.42 0.59
C ASP A 212 4.76 -1.75 1.32
N LYS A 213 4.49 -0.76 2.20
CA LYS A 213 5.53 -0.08 2.96
C LYS A 213 6.38 -1.01 3.85
N ALA A 214 5.80 -2.09 4.35
CA ALA A 214 6.53 -3.05 5.17
C ALA A 214 7.30 -4.07 4.31
N ILE A 215 6.75 -4.44 3.15
CA ILE A 215 7.41 -5.27 2.14
C ILE A 215 8.65 -4.57 1.60
N ASP A 216 8.53 -3.29 1.22
CA ASP A 216 9.66 -2.48 0.74
C ASP A 216 10.80 -2.44 1.76
N LEU A 217 10.49 -2.24 3.06
CA LEU A 217 11.50 -2.22 4.11
C LEU A 217 12.23 -3.57 4.23
N VAL A 218 11.50 -4.68 4.14
CA VAL A 218 12.09 -6.02 4.20
C VAL A 218 12.97 -6.26 2.98
N ASP A 219 12.51 -5.92 1.78
CA ASP A 219 13.27 -6.11 0.55
C ASP A 219 14.58 -5.31 0.56
N GLU A 220 14.50 -4.02 0.92
CA GLU A 220 15.66 -3.14 1.00
C GLU A 220 16.66 -3.59 2.08
N ALA A 221 16.17 -4.00 3.25
CA ALA A 221 17.02 -4.51 4.33
C ALA A 221 17.70 -5.84 3.95
N CYS A 222 16.99 -6.75 3.26
CA CYS A 222 17.56 -7.99 2.73
C CYS A 222 18.67 -7.70 1.72
N ALA A 223 18.43 -6.78 0.79
CA ALA A 223 19.43 -6.38 -0.20
C ALA A 223 20.68 -5.80 0.45
N ALA A 224 20.51 -4.90 1.44
CA ALA A 224 21.61 -4.32 2.19
C ALA A 224 22.40 -5.37 3.00
N ALA A 225 21.69 -6.30 3.65
CA ALA A 225 22.32 -7.38 4.41
C ALA A 225 23.13 -8.33 3.50
N ARG A 226 22.58 -8.67 2.33
CA ARG A 226 23.29 -9.47 1.32
C ARG A 226 24.58 -8.81 0.87
N ILE A 227 24.55 -7.51 0.50
CA ILE A 227 25.74 -6.77 0.06
C ILE A 227 26.81 -6.75 1.15
N ARG A 228 26.42 -6.51 2.41
CA ARG A 228 27.36 -6.54 3.56
C ARG A 228 27.96 -7.91 3.77
N ALA A 229 27.16 -8.99 3.64
CA ALA A 229 27.62 -10.36 3.80
C ALA A 229 28.62 -10.76 2.69
N GLU A 230 28.37 -10.36 1.44
CA GLU A 230 29.30 -10.58 0.33
C GLU A 230 30.67 -9.93 0.59
N GLN A 231 30.68 -8.68 1.12
CA GLN A 231 31.91 -7.99 1.53
C GLN A 231 32.63 -8.67 2.68
N ALA A 232 31.87 -9.21 3.65
CA ALA A 232 32.40 -9.93 4.82
C ALA A 232 32.69 -11.42 4.55
N LYS A 233 32.41 -11.92 3.33
CA LYS A 233 32.54 -13.35 2.95
C LYS A 233 31.70 -14.28 3.83
N GLN A 234 30.54 -13.84 4.28
CA GLN A 234 29.55 -14.64 5.00
C GLN A 234 28.59 -15.32 3.99
N SER A 235 28.22 -16.57 4.25
CA SER A 235 27.40 -17.34 3.32
C SER A 235 25.92 -17.02 3.35
N LYS A 236 25.33 -16.78 4.53
CA LYS A 236 23.90 -16.48 4.71
C LYS A 236 23.73 -15.56 5.95
N PRO A 237 23.52 -14.25 5.78
CA PRO A 237 23.29 -13.35 6.91
C PRO A 237 21.88 -13.53 7.47
N THR A 238 21.71 -13.28 8.77
CA THR A 238 20.41 -13.19 9.43
C THR A 238 20.07 -11.70 9.57
N LEU A 239 18.87 -11.34 9.15
CA LEU A 239 18.36 -9.99 9.27
C LEU A 239 17.96 -9.72 10.72
N MET A 240 18.41 -8.61 11.27
CA MET A 240 18.09 -8.19 12.63
C MET A 240 17.10 -7.00 12.60
N PRO A 241 16.31 -6.79 13.67
CA PRO A 241 15.46 -5.60 13.78
C PRO A 241 16.19 -4.28 13.55
N ASP A 242 17.46 -4.20 13.94
CA ASP A 242 18.30 -3.01 13.72
C ASP A 242 18.58 -2.76 12.23
N ASP A 243 18.63 -3.79 11.39
CA ASP A 243 18.76 -3.62 9.94
C ASP A 243 17.54 -2.92 9.36
N ILE A 244 16.35 -3.31 9.82
CA ILE A 244 15.09 -2.63 9.47
C ILE A 244 15.09 -1.18 9.98
N ALA A 245 15.54 -0.95 11.23
CA ALA A 245 15.63 0.41 11.78
C ALA A 245 16.53 1.32 10.97
N HIS A 246 17.65 0.80 10.43
CA HIS A 246 18.53 1.54 9.53
C HIS A 246 17.83 1.96 8.22
N VAL A 247 17.08 1.04 7.59
CA VAL A 247 16.33 1.35 6.36
C VAL A 247 15.24 2.37 6.65
N VAL A 248 14.50 2.21 7.74
CA VAL A 248 13.48 3.17 8.16
C VAL A 248 14.09 4.56 8.40
N ALA A 249 15.26 4.64 9.03
CA ALA A 249 15.93 5.91 9.26
C ALA A 249 16.32 6.60 7.95
N GLN A 250 16.77 5.86 6.95
CA GLN A 250 17.07 6.39 5.61
C GLN A 250 15.80 6.88 4.90
N ALA A 251 14.71 6.10 4.96
CA ALA A 251 13.46 6.43 4.30
C ALA A 251 12.70 7.59 4.97
N SER A 252 12.73 7.70 6.30
CA SER A 252 12.02 8.71 7.08
C SER A 252 12.83 9.95 7.41
N GLY A 253 14.16 9.89 7.30
CA GLY A 253 15.08 10.94 7.77
C GLY A 253 15.22 11.03 9.30
N VAL A 254 14.66 10.08 10.06
CA VAL A 254 14.76 10.03 11.52
C VAL A 254 16.05 9.29 11.91
N PRO A 255 16.90 9.81 12.83
CA PRO A 255 18.12 9.13 13.26
C PRO A 255 17.87 7.70 13.77
N VAL A 256 18.77 6.76 13.46
CA VAL A 256 18.66 5.32 13.80
C VAL A 256 18.45 5.10 15.29
N GLU A 257 19.20 5.84 16.12
CA GLU A 257 19.12 5.75 17.59
C GLU A 257 17.72 6.08 18.12
N ARG A 258 16.96 6.88 17.37
CA ARG A 258 15.56 7.18 17.71
C ARG A 258 14.56 6.15 17.18
N VAL A 259 14.89 5.43 16.14
CA VAL A 259 14.01 4.41 15.54
C VAL A 259 14.02 3.14 16.40
N GLY A 260 15.17 2.72 16.91
CA GLY A 260 15.31 1.49 17.72
C GLY A 260 14.92 1.62 19.20
N GLU A 261 14.81 2.83 19.77
CA GLU A 261 14.40 3.02 21.16
C GLU A 261 12.94 2.61 21.40
N GLN A 262 12.69 1.72 22.36
CA GLN A 262 11.33 1.41 22.78
C GLN A 262 10.66 2.68 23.35
N GLU A 263 9.41 2.90 22.96
CA GLU A 263 8.66 4.11 23.35
C GLU A 263 8.56 4.27 24.89
N ARG A 264 8.54 3.15 25.63
CA ARG A 264 8.59 3.13 27.08
C ARG A 264 9.88 3.75 27.64
N GLU A 265 11.03 3.34 27.13
CA GLU A 265 12.33 3.88 27.60
C GLU A 265 12.47 5.37 27.28
N ARG A 266 11.94 5.81 26.15
CA ARG A 266 11.89 7.24 25.80
C ARG A 266 11.01 8.04 26.74
N LEU A 267 9.86 7.52 27.08
CA LEU A 267 8.91 8.15 28.01
C LEU A 267 9.46 8.16 29.44
N ASP A 268 10.18 7.13 29.85
CA ASP A 268 10.81 7.05 31.16
C ASP A 268 11.97 8.05 31.28
N LYS A 269 12.80 8.17 30.25
CA LYS A 269 13.94 9.09 30.19
C LYS A 269 13.57 10.53 29.77
N LEU A 270 12.31 10.78 29.35
CA LEU A 270 11.87 12.07 28.81
C LEU A 270 12.12 13.23 29.81
N GLU A 271 11.80 13.01 31.06
CA GLU A 271 11.94 14.02 32.11
C GLU A 271 13.41 14.35 32.40
N GLU A 272 14.29 13.32 32.41
CA GLU A 272 15.73 13.50 32.58
C GLU A 272 16.35 14.28 31.41
N ARG A 273 15.96 13.96 30.20
CA ARG A 273 16.43 14.64 28.97
C ARG A 273 16.00 16.11 28.94
N LEU A 274 14.72 16.36 29.25
CA LEU A 274 14.21 17.74 29.32
C LEU A 274 14.89 18.56 30.42
N ASN A 275 15.18 17.95 31.59
CA ASN A 275 15.89 18.62 32.67
C ASN A 275 17.37 18.87 32.36
N ALA A 276 18.01 18.07 31.50
CA ALA A 276 19.37 18.29 31.04
C ALA A 276 19.47 19.53 30.12
N GLU A 277 18.44 19.77 29.31
CA GLU A 277 18.38 20.92 28.39
C GLU A 277 17.85 22.19 29.04
N ILE A 278 16.93 22.07 30.02
CA ILE A 278 16.22 23.19 30.64
C ILE A 278 16.51 23.25 32.12
N VAL A 279 17.45 24.09 32.50
CA VAL A 279 17.85 24.27 33.88
C VAL A 279 16.86 25.18 34.62
N GLY A 280 16.46 24.80 35.83
CA GLY A 280 15.65 25.62 36.74
C GLY A 280 14.14 25.60 36.52
N GLN A 281 13.58 24.74 35.62
CA GLN A 281 12.16 24.64 35.34
C GLN A 281 11.60 23.21 35.62
N SER A 282 12.11 22.49 36.60
CA SER A 282 11.77 21.09 36.86
C SER A 282 10.28 20.81 37.03
N ARG A 283 9.52 21.74 37.62
CA ARG A 283 8.05 21.61 37.76
C ARG A 283 7.33 21.69 36.42
N ALA A 284 7.76 22.57 35.52
CA ALA A 284 7.20 22.70 34.18
C ALA A 284 7.57 21.48 33.32
N VAL A 285 8.79 21.01 33.41
CA VAL A 285 9.29 19.79 32.74
C VAL A 285 8.48 18.57 33.19
N ALA A 286 8.29 18.36 34.48
CA ALA A 286 7.51 17.25 35.01
C ALA A 286 6.02 17.29 34.57
N ALA A 287 5.42 18.48 34.49
CA ALA A 287 4.05 18.66 34.02
C ALA A 287 3.91 18.30 32.51
N VAL A 288 4.87 18.72 31.68
CA VAL A 288 4.93 18.39 30.25
C VAL A 288 5.16 16.90 30.05
N ALA A 289 6.17 16.31 30.69
CA ALA A 289 6.48 14.88 30.61
C ALA A 289 5.29 14.02 31.05
N GLY A 290 4.62 14.41 32.15
CA GLY A 290 3.41 13.73 32.63
C GLY A 290 2.23 13.79 31.67
N ALA A 291 2.04 14.91 30.97
CA ALA A 291 0.99 15.04 29.96
C ALA A 291 1.26 14.18 28.73
N ILE A 292 2.51 14.15 28.26
CA ILE A 292 2.95 13.30 27.15
C ILE A 292 2.79 11.81 27.50
N ARG A 293 3.26 11.39 28.70
CA ARG A 293 3.08 10.02 29.19
C ARG A 293 1.60 9.61 29.19
N ARG A 294 0.70 10.42 29.74
CA ARG A 294 -0.74 10.14 29.75
C ARG A 294 -1.34 10.01 28.35
N SER A 295 -0.96 10.86 27.43
CA SER A 295 -1.44 10.80 26.06
C SER A 295 -1.02 9.52 25.34
N ARG A 296 0.17 8.99 25.63
CA ARG A 296 0.74 7.80 25.00
C ARG A 296 0.32 6.47 25.63
N THR A 297 -0.36 6.47 26.79
CA THR A 297 -0.88 5.25 27.43
C THR A 297 -2.15 4.69 26.79
N GLY A 298 -2.55 5.20 25.60
CA GLY A 298 -3.68 4.64 24.84
C GLY A 298 -5.07 4.99 25.36
N LEU A 299 -5.19 5.86 26.38
CA LEU A 299 -6.47 6.30 26.94
C LEU A 299 -7.07 7.54 26.21
N GLY A 300 -6.44 8.00 25.15
CA GLY A 300 -6.90 9.12 24.33
C GLY A 300 -7.80 8.69 23.19
N GLU A 301 -8.83 9.49 22.88
CA GLU A 301 -9.68 9.26 21.69
C GLU A 301 -8.87 9.51 20.40
N PRO A 302 -9.01 8.63 19.36
CA PRO A 302 -8.36 8.83 18.07
C PRO A 302 -8.74 10.18 17.44
N GLY A 303 -7.74 10.95 16.98
CA GLY A 303 -7.97 12.25 16.31
C GLY A 303 -7.99 13.47 17.22
N ARG A 304 -7.83 13.31 18.55
CA ARG A 304 -7.64 14.44 19.45
C ARG A 304 -6.16 14.81 19.62
N PRO A 305 -5.83 16.13 19.77
CA PRO A 305 -4.46 16.54 20.07
C PRO A 305 -3.97 15.93 21.38
N MET A 306 -2.69 15.58 21.45
CA MET A 306 -2.04 14.94 22.61
C MET A 306 -2.19 15.72 23.92
N GLY A 307 -2.42 17.01 23.85
CA GLY A 307 -2.67 17.89 24.98
C GLY A 307 -2.63 19.36 24.57
N ALA A 308 -3.32 20.21 25.32
CA ALA A 308 -3.21 21.66 25.20
C ALA A 308 -2.51 22.20 26.45
N MET A 309 -1.43 22.95 26.27
CA MET A 309 -0.63 23.49 27.37
C MET A 309 -0.53 25.00 27.26
N LEU A 310 -0.74 25.70 28.35
CA LEU A 310 -0.59 27.13 28.44
C LEU A 310 0.58 27.47 29.36
N PHE A 311 1.63 28.08 28.78
CA PHE A 311 2.83 28.51 29.53
C PHE A 311 2.67 29.98 29.98
N LEU A 312 2.53 30.18 31.27
CA LEU A 312 2.37 31.50 31.90
C LEU A 312 3.66 31.88 32.65
N GLY A 313 4.08 33.14 32.49
CA GLY A 313 5.24 33.67 33.18
C GLY A 313 5.83 34.92 32.46
N PRO A 314 6.75 35.66 33.11
CA PRO A 314 7.41 36.82 32.51
C PRO A 314 8.28 36.44 31.29
N THR A 315 8.70 37.46 30.54
CA THR A 315 9.64 37.27 29.41
C THR A 315 10.99 36.79 29.91
N GLY A 316 11.64 35.90 29.14
CA GLY A 316 13.00 35.41 29.45
C GLY A 316 13.09 34.16 30.34
N VAL A 317 11.98 33.66 30.91
CA VAL A 317 11.99 32.48 31.83
C VAL A 317 12.04 31.11 31.13
N GLY A 318 12.25 31.04 29.81
CA GLY A 318 12.44 29.78 29.12
C GLY A 318 11.15 29.12 28.53
N LYS A 319 9.99 29.82 28.47
CA LYS A 319 8.73 29.26 27.92
C LYS A 319 8.88 28.70 26.51
N THR A 320 9.49 29.48 25.62
CA THR A 320 9.71 29.08 24.22
C THR A 320 10.78 28.01 24.09
N ALA A 321 11.80 28.03 24.94
CA ALA A 321 12.82 26.98 24.99
C ALA A 321 12.18 25.64 25.37
N LEU A 322 11.36 25.62 26.43
CA LEU A 322 10.63 24.42 26.82
C LEU A 322 9.73 23.89 25.70
N ALA A 323 8.99 24.77 25.01
CA ALA A 323 8.15 24.35 23.89
C ALA A 323 8.94 23.74 22.73
N ARG A 324 10.14 24.24 22.43
CA ARG A 324 11.00 23.72 21.36
C ARG A 324 11.67 22.37 21.70
N CYS A 325 11.93 22.10 22.97
CA CYS A 325 12.63 20.87 23.37
C CYS A 325 11.75 19.60 23.26
N PHE A 326 10.42 19.72 23.19
CA PHE A 326 9.54 18.56 23.07
C PHE A 326 8.77 18.50 21.73
N CYS A 327 8.94 19.48 20.86
CA CYS A 327 8.50 19.41 19.47
C CYS A 327 9.54 18.72 18.60
#